data_a423bed43b983d046ae14b3ead9f1458
#
_entry.id   a423bed43b983d046ae14b3ead9f1458
#
_cell.length_a   1.000
_cell.length_b   1.000
_cell.length_c   1.000
_cell.angle_alpha   90.00
_cell.angle_beta   90.00
_cell.angle_gamma   90.00
#
_symmetry.space_group_name_H-M   'P 1'
#
loop_
_entity.id
_entity.type
_entity.pdbx_description
1 polymer ?
#
loop_
_entity_poly.entity_id
_entity_poly.type
_entity_poly.pdbx_seq_one_letter_code
_entity_poly.pdbx_strand_id
1 'polypeptide(L)'
;MTRSVLWRRLSGLDSRFFAHMEEIDYCWRLQLEGYRVCCIPQSVVYHLGGGTLPKSSPWKLKLNFRNSLLLLENNLARTFVAQGERPRKALRHADRVIFWRKCLDGCSAAVYLLSGRRDYFKAVLEAHREARSLVSRPDVEALARQGKTSGIAGRYGGSIILASLLKGKRVFDYIESKMVL
;
A
#
# COMPACT_ATOMS: atom_id res chain seq x y z
N MET A 1 3.26 -16.09 -10.37
CA MET A 1 2.34 -17.27 -10.33
C MET A 1 1.88 -17.55 -8.91
N THR A 2 0.62 -17.95 -8.71
CA THR A 2 0.10 -18.42 -7.42
C THR A 2 -0.65 -19.74 -7.60
N ARG A 3 -0.75 -20.54 -6.54
CA ARG A 3 -1.54 -21.78 -6.58
C ARG A 3 -3.04 -21.44 -6.65
N SER A 4 -3.81 -22.12 -7.49
CA SER A 4 -5.24 -21.86 -7.67
C SER A 4 -6.06 -21.97 -6.38
N VAL A 5 -5.67 -22.86 -5.47
CA VAL A 5 -6.30 -22.99 -4.14
C VAL A 5 -6.15 -21.71 -3.32
N LEU A 6 -4.95 -21.12 -3.29
CA LEU A 6 -4.69 -19.86 -2.57
C LEU A 6 -5.39 -18.68 -3.22
N TRP A 7 -5.42 -18.65 -4.56
CA TRP A 7 -6.15 -17.65 -5.32
C TRP A 7 -7.64 -17.63 -4.93
N ARG A 8 -8.27 -18.78 -4.93
CA ARG A 8 -9.69 -18.93 -4.53
C ARG A 8 -9.90 -18.57 -3.05
N ARG A 9 -9.04 -19.09 -2.15
CA ARG A 9 -9.14 -18.83 -0.71
C ARG A 9 -9.05 -17.34 -0.36
N LEU A 10 -8.19 -16.59 -1.05
CA LEU A 10 -8.00 -15.15 -0.84
C LEU A 10 -8.85 -14.29 -1.78
N SER A 11 -9.79 -14.89 -2.52
CA SER A 11 -10.70 -14.18 -3.44
C SER A 11 -9.98 -13.40 -4.54
N GLY A 12 -8.78 -13.85 -4.96
CA GLY A 12 -7.99 -13.24 -6.02
C GLY A 12 -7.57 -11.78 -5.76
N LEU A 13 -7.55 -10.98 -6.81
CA LEU A 13 -7.32 -9.54 -6.73
C LEU A 13 -8.58 -8.83 -6.24
N ASP A 14 -8.41 -7.83 -5.40
CA ASP A 14 -9.51 -7.02 -4.90
C ASP A 14 -9.97 -6.02 -5.97
N SER A 15 -11.17 -6.22 -6.52
CA SER A 15 -11.73 -5.42 -7.61
C SER A 15 -11.89 -3.93 -7.28
N ARG A 16 -11.91 -3.57 -5.99
CA ARG A 16 -11.98 -2.18 -5.55
C ARG A 16 -10.78 -1.34 -6.03
N PHE A 17 -9.63 -1.98 -6.27
CA PHE A 17 -8.45 -1.30 -6.80
C PHE A 17 -8.60 -0.86 -8.26
N PHE A 18 -9.36 -1.59 -9.07
CA PHE A 18 -9.52 -1.40 -10.51
C PHE A 18 -8.21 -1.56 -11.30
N ALA A 19 -7.19 -0.77 -11.02
CA ALA A 19 -5.85 -0.83 -11.59
C ALA A 19 -4.84 -0.19 -10.64
N HIS A 20 -3.63 -0.71 -10.61
CA HIS A 20 -2.51 -0.36 -9.73
C HIS A 20 -2.71 -0.79 -8.26
N MET A 21 -1.70 -1.47 -7.72
CA MET A 21 -1.57 -1.94 -6.33
C MET A 21 -2.44 -3.15 -5.95
N GLU A 22 -3.30 -3.67 -6.84
CA GLU A 22 -4.07 -4.88 -6.60
C GLU A 22 -3.17 -6.11 -6.39
N GLU A 23 -2.08 -6.18 -7.14
CA GLU A 23 -1.06 -7.23 -7.01
C GLU A 23 -0.27 -7.08 -5.70
N ILE A 24 0.00 -5.85 -5.27
CA ILE A 24 0.68 -5.57 -4.00
C ILE A 24 -0.22 -5.98 -2.83
N ASP A 25 -1.51 -5.63 -2.89
CA ASP A 25 -2.49 -6.04 -1.89
C ASP A 25 -2.58 -7.57 -1.80
N TYR A 26 -2.65 -8.26 -2.94
CA TYR A 26 -2.71 -9.71 -2.98
C TYR A 26 -1.45 -10.35 -2.37
N CYS A 27 -0.26 -9.86 -2.73
CA CYS A 27 1.00 -10.32 -2.15
C CYS A 27 1.07 -10.05 -0.64
N TRP A 28 0.55 -8.93 -0.19
CA TRP A 28 0.49 -8.60 1.24
C TRP A 28 -0.44 -9.54 2.00
N ARG A 29 -1.63 -9.82 1.46
CA ARG A 29 -2.58 -10.79 2.05
C ARG A 29 -2.01 -12.21 2.09
N LEU A 30 -1.27 -12.64 1.05
CA LEU A 30 -0.55 -13.92 1.07
C LEU A 30 0.44 -14.01 2.23
N GLN A 31 1.23 -12.96 2.47
CA GLN A 31 2.19 -12.94 3.56
C GLN A 31 1.50 -12.92 4.95
N LEU A 32 0.38 -12.23 5.08
CA LEU A 32 -0.43 -12.24 6.30
C LEU A 32 -0.99 -13.63 6.63
N GLU A 33 -1.17 -14.48 5.63
CA GLU A 33 -1.54 -15.90 5.77
C GLU A 33 -0.32 -16.82 5.96
N GLY A 34 0.89 -16.26 6.10
CA GLY A 34 2.13 -17.01 6.33
C GLY A 34 2.78 -17.58 5.06
N TYR A 35 2.32 -17.21 3.86
CA TYR A 35 2.94 -17.64 2.61
C TYR A 35 4.08 -16.71 2.19
N ARG A 36 5.11 -17.29 1.57
CA ARG A 36 6.22 -16.53 0.99
C ARG A 36 5.89 -16.03 -0.40
N VAL A 37 6.30 -14.80 -0.69
CA VAL A 37 6.30 -14.21 -2.02
C VAL A 37 7.75 -14.13 -2.48
N CYS A 38 8.06 -14.74 -3.63
CA CYS A 38 9.42 -14.82 -4.15
C CYS A 38 9.48 -14.22 -5.55
N CYS A 39 10.58 -13.54 -5.85
CA CYS A 39 10.94 -13.14 -7.21
C CYS A 39 11.74 -14.28 -7.86
N ILE A 40 11.46 -14.58 -9.13
CA ILE A 40 12.22 -15.55 -9.94
C ILE A 40 12.90 -14.74 -11.06
N PRO A 41 14.18 -14.36 -10.91
CA PRO A 41 14.86 -13.46 -11.86
C PRO A 41 14.96 -14.03 -13.28
N GLN A 42 14.92 -15.36 -13.42
CA GLN A 42 14.96 -16.04 -14.72
C GLN A 42 13.64 -15.95 -15.50
N SER A 43 12.55 -15.59 -14.81
CA SER A 43 11.24 -15.40 -15.45
C SER A 43 11.10 -13.95 -15.93
N VAL A 44 11.50 -13.70 -17.15
CA VAL A 44 11.50 -12.35 -17.76
C VAL A 44 10.20 -12.10 -18.49
N VAL A 45 9.57 -10.96 -18.20
CA VAL A 45 8.36 -10.48 -18.89
C VAL A 45 8.62 -9.05 -19.40
N TYR A 46 8.35 -8.83 -20.68
CA TYR A 46 8.41 -7.48 -21.25
C TYR A 46 7.10 -6.75 -21.03
N HIS A 47 7.18 -5.57 -20.43
CA HIS A 47 6.02 -4.74 -20.12
C HIS A 47 6.06 -3.42 -20.88
N LEU A 48 5.02 -3.16 -21.69
CA LEU A 48 4.81 -1.87 -22.34
C LEU A 48 4.25 -0.86 -21.34
N GLY A 49 5.13 -0.13 -20.66
CA GLY A 49 4.73 0.90 -19.71
C GLY A 49 3.94 2.02 -20.36
N GLY A 50 2.70 2.25 -19.88
CA GLY A 50 1.84 3.33 -20.37
C GLY A 50 0.89 2.94 -21.50
N GLY A 51 0.81 1.66 -21.87
CA GLY A 51 -0.10 1.18 -22.92
C GLY A 51 -1.59 1.37 -22.60
N THR A 52 -1.95 1.37 -21.31
CA THR A 52 -3.36 1.53 -20.88
C THR A 52 -3.69 2.95 -20.42
N LEU A 53 -2.74 3.64 -19.77
CA LEU A 53 -2.95 5.00 -19.25
C LEU A 53 -1.70 5.85 -19.49
N PRO A 54 -1.83 7.10 -20.00
CA PRO A 54 -0.71 8.02 -20.14
C PRO A 54 0.01 8.23 -18.80
N LYS A 55 1.37 8.31 -18.83
CA LYS A 55 2.19 8.47 -17.62
C LYS A 55 1.82 9.70 -16.77
N SER A 56 1.31 10.77 -17.40
CA SER A 56 0.98 12.07 -16.78
C SER A 56 -0.54 12.33 -16.73
N SER A 57 -1.36 11.32 -16.49
CA SER A 57 -2.81 11.48 -16.42
C SER A 57 -3.27 11.81 -14.98
N PRO A 58 -4.13 12.84 -14.76
CA PRO A 58 -4.79 13.08 -13.48
C PRO A 58 -5.57 11.85 -12.97
N TRP A 59 -6.16 11.08 -13.88
CA TRP A 59 -6.82 9.81 -13.56
C TRP A 59 -5.88 8.79 -12.94
N LYS A 60 -4.69 8.60 -13.51
CA LYS A 60 -3.66 7.72 -12.94
C LYS A 60 -3.19 8.21 -11.57
N LEU A 61 -3.02 9.52 -11.42
CA LEU A 61 -2.70 10.12 -10.13
C LEU A 61 -3.79 9.81 -9.09
N LYS A 62 -5.06 10.02 -9.46
CA LYS A 62 -6.20 9.70 -8.59
C LYS A 62 -6.17 8.24 -8.13
N LEU A 63 -5.98 7.29 -9.06
CA LEU A 63 -5.88 5.87 -8.71
C LEU A 63 -4.73 5.60 -7.74
N ASN A 64 -3.56 6.20 -7.95
CA ASN A 64 -2.41 6.00 -7.07
C ASN A 64 -2.67 6.49 -5.63
N PHE A 65 -3.25 7.67 -5.45
CA PHE A 65 -3.59 8.18 -4.12
C PHE A 65 -4.70 7.35 -3.46
N ARG A 66 -5.78 7.06 -4.21
CA ARG A 66 -6.90 6.26 -3.73
C ARG A 66 -6.46 4.85 -3.30
N ASN A 67 -5.74 4.17 -4.18
CA ASN A 67 -5.33 2.79 -3.98
C ASN A 67 -4.27 2.65 -2.87
N SER A 68 -3.36 3.64 -2.74
CA SER A 68 -2.45 3.69 -1.60
C SER A 68 -3.18 3.73 -0.26
N LEU A 69 -4.23 4.54 -0.15
CA LEU A 69 -5.04 4.61 1.07
C LEU A 69 -5.78 3.29 1.30
N LEU A 70 -6.40 2.74 0.26
CA LEU A 70 -7.12 1.47 0.34
C LEU A 70 -6.18 0.33 0.77
N LEU A 71 -4.98 0.26 0.19
CA LEU A 71 -3.94 -0.72 0.53
C LEU A 71 -3.56 -0.66 2.03
N LEU A 72 -3.33 0.55 2.54
CA LEU A 72 -2.96 0.76 3.95
C LEU A 72 -4.12 0.43 4.90
N GLU A 73 -5.33 0.90 4.58
CA GLU A 73 -6.52 0.65 5.39
C GLU A 73 -6.88 -0.84 5.47
N ASN A 74 -6.69 -1.59 4.37
CA ASN A 74 -6.95 -3.03 4.34
C ASN A 74 -5.93 -3.83 5.16
N ASN A 75 -4.66 -3.45 5.18
CA ASN A 75 -3.58 -4.36 5.56
C ASN A 75 -2.78 -3.95 6.80
N LEU A 76 -2.68 -2.64 7.14
CA LEU A 76 -1.78 -2.20 8.22
C LEU A 76 -2.15 -2.75 9.59
N ALA A 77 -3.41 -2.66 10.00
CA ALA A 77 -3.84 -3.15 11.30
C ALA A 77 -3.60 -4.66 11.43
N ARG A 78 -3.88 -5.42 10.36
CA ARG A 78 -3.58 -6.87 10.28
C ARG A 78 -2.09 -7.14 10.43
N THR A 79 -1.25 -6.34 9.80
CA THR A 79 0.22 -6.46 9.90
C THR A 79 0.69 -6.28 11.34
N PHE A 80 0.22 -5.25 12.03
CA PHE A 80 0.63 -5.01 13.41
C PHE A 80 0.16 -6.10 14.36
N VAL A 81 -1.04 -6.67 14.14
CA VAL A 81 -1.51 -7.84 14.91
C VAL A 81 -0.65 -9.06 14.60
N ALA A 82 -0.33 -9.33 13.34
CA ALA A 82 0.56 -10.42 12.95
C ALA A 82 1.95 -10.30 13.59
N GLN A 83 2.42 -9.07 13.84
CA GLN A 83 3.66 -8.77 14.57
C GLN A 83 3.52 -8.83 16.10
N GLY A 84 2.35 -9.20 16.62
CA GLY A 84 2.09 -9.41 18.05
C GLY A 84 1.47 -8.22 18.78
N GLU A 85 1.05 -7.16 18.10
CA GLU A 85 0.32 -6.08 18.76
C GLU A 85 -1.12 -6.52 19.10
N ARG A 86 -1.63 -6.01 20.23
CA ARG A 86 -3.05 -6.21 20.59
C ARG A 86 -3.96 -5.49 19.56
N PRO A 87 -5.11 -6.07 19.14
CA PRO A 87 -5.96 -5.53 18.06
C PRO A 87 -6.30 -4.04 18.20
N ARG A 88 -6.72 -3.59 19.37
CA ARG A 88 -7.02 -2.17 19.63
C ARG A 88 -5.80 -1.24 19.49
N LYS A 89 -4.60 -1.74 19.87
CA LYS A 89 -3.35 -0.98 19.70
C LYS A 89 -2.96 -0.92 18.23
N ALA A 90 -3.07 -2.05 17.53
CA ALA A 90 -2.78 -2.17 16.10
C ALA A 90 -3.66 -1.22 15.25
N LEU A 91 -4.96 -1.13 15.55
CA LEU A 91 -5.86 -0.18 14.90
C LEU A 91 -5.39 1.26 15.10
N ARG A 92 -5.12 1.68 16.35
CA ARG A 92 -4.64 3.04 16.65
C ARG A 92 -3.28 3.33 15.99
N HIS A 93 -2.43 2.32 15.87
CA HIS A 93 -1.15 2.46 15.18
C HIS A 93 -1.37 2.65 13.67
N ALA A 94 -2.21 1.84 13.05
CA ALA A 94 -2.59 1.99 11.66
C ALA A 94 -3.22 3.37 11.39
N ASP A 95 -4.14 3.83 12.24
CA ASP A 95 -4.76 5.15 12.14
C ASP A 95 -3.74 6.28 12.13
N ARG A 96 -2.72 6.19 13.01
CA ARG A 96 -1.65 7.20 13.06
C ARG A 96 -0.83 7.24 11.79
N VAL A 97 -0.45 6.07 11.25
CA VAL A 97 0.31 5.98 9.99
C VAL A 97 -0.52 6.54 8.83
N ILE A 98 -1.80 6.18 8.75
CA ILE A 98 -2.72 6.64 7.71
C ILE A 98 -2.98 8.14 7.83
N PHE A 99 -3.10 8.67 9.05
CA PHE A 99 -3.23 10.10 9.29
C PHE A 99 -2.04 10.88 8.72
N TRP A 100 -0.81 10.47 9.04
CA TRP A 100 0.39 11.12 8.49
C TRP A 100 0.48 10.98 6.97
N ARG A 101 0.07 9.84 6.43
CA ARG A 101 -0.03 9.68 4.97
C ARG A 101 -1.03 10.69 4.37
N LYS A 102 -2.20 10.87 4.97
CA LYS A 102 -3.19 11.86 4.50
C LYS A 102 -2.67 13.29 4.60
N CYS A 103 -1.88 13.62 5.63
CA CYS A 103 -1.21 14.92 5.72
C CYS A 103 -0.23 15.15 4.55
N LEU A 104 0.59 14.15 4.21
CA LEU A 104 1.51 14.23 3.07
C LEU A 104 0.77 14.36 1.72
N ASP A 105 -0.34 13.67 1.57
CA ASP A 105 -1.20 13.81 0.40
C ASP A 105 -1.77 15.23 0.29
N GLY A 106 -2.18 15.81 1.42
CA GLY A 106 -2.60 17.22 1.51
C GLY A 106 -1.50 18.21 1.11
N CYS A 107 -0.26 17.97 1.55
CA CYS A 107 0.89 18.76 1.09
C CYS A 107 1.09 18.64 -0.42
N SER A 108 0.98 17.42 -0.96
CA SER A 108 1.08 17.19 -2.42
C SER A 108 -0.03 17.92 -3.18
N ALA A 109 -1.25 17.90 -2.67
CA ALA A 109 -2.38 18.65 -3.24
C ALA A 109 -2.12 20.15 -3.25
N ALA A 110 -1.59 20.69 -2.13
CA ALA A 110 -1.24 22.11 -2.05
C ALA A 110 -0.17 22.50 -3.08
N VAL A 111 0.87 21.67 -3.25
CA VAL A 111 1.90 21.89 -4.29
C VAL A 111 1.28 21.89 -5.68
N TYR A 112 0.37 20.97 -6.01
CA TYR A 112 -0.33 20.99 -7.31
C TYR A 112 -1.15 22.26 -7.50
N LEU A 113 -1.87 22.71 -6.48
CA LEU A 113 -2.66 23.94 -6.54
C LEU A 113 -1.79 25.17 -6.78
N LEU A 114 -0.70 25.31 -6.01
CA LEU A 114 0.23 26.43 -6.12
C LEU A 114 0.98 26.44 -7.46
N SER A 115 1.21 25.26 -8.04
CA SER A 115 1.82 25.11 -9.38
C SER A 115 0.82 25.29 -10.53
N GLY A 116 -0.41 25.72 -10.27
CA GLY A 116 -1.45 25.91 -11.28
C GLY A 116 -2.07 24.62 -11.84
N ARG A 117 -1.68 23.45 -11.32
CA ARG A 117 -2.13 22.13 -11.79
C ARG A 117 -3.45 21.71 -11.11
N ARG A 118 -4.51 22.46 -11.39
CA ARG A 118 -5.82 22.30 -10.75
C ARG A 118 -6.44 20.92 -10.93
N ASP A 119 -6.21 20.27 -12.07
CA ASP A 119 -6.74 18.92 -12.33
C ASP A 119 -6.09 17.86 -11.42
N TYR A 120 -4.81 18.01 -11.14
CA TYR A 120 -4.08 17.14 -10.22
C TYR A 120 -4.52 17.39 -8.77
N PHE A 121 -4.75 18.63 -8.38
CA PHE A 121 -5.33 18.98 -7.09
C PHE A 121 -6.70 18.30 -6.91
N LYS A 122 -7.61 18.45 -7.89
CA LYS A 122 -8.93 17.80 -7.87
C LYS A 122 -8.80 16.27 -7.79
N ALA A 123 -7.86 15.68 -8.55
CA ALA A 123 -7.61 14.24 -8.55
C ALA A 123 -7.24 13.71 -7.15
N VAL A 124 -6.42 14.45 -6.37
CA VAL A 124 -6.11 14.06 -4.98
C VAL A 124 -7.34 14.12 -4.10
N LEU A 125 -8.15 15.18 -4.18
CA LEU A 125 -9.37 15.31 -3.37
C LEU A 125 -10.39 14.21 -3.68
N GLU A 126 -10.59 13.90 -4.96
CA GLU A 126 -11.47 12.82 -5.41
C GLU A 126 -10.97 11.46 -4.94
N ALA A 127 -9.64 11.23 -5.00
CA ALA A 127 -9.02 10.01 -4.51
C ALA A 127 -9.36 9.75 -3.03
N HIS A 128 -9.25 10.78 -2.19
CA HIS A 128 -9.58 10.68 -0.77
C HIS A 128 -11.08 10.44 -0.52
N ARG A 129 -11.94 11.07 -1.34
CA ARG A 129 -13.40 10.87 -1.25
C ARG A 129 -13.78 9.43 -1.63
N GLU A 130 -13.27 8.93 -2.75
CA GLU A 130 -13.49 7.56 -3.21
C GLU A 130 -12.90 6.53 -2.24
N ALA A 131 -11.67 6.74 -1.76
CA ALA A 131 -11.07 5.84 -0.79
C ALA A 131 -11.97 5.66 0.44
N ARG A 132 -12.54 6.75 0.96
CA ARG A 132 -13.43 6.71 2.13
C ARG A 132 -14.66 5.84 1.90
N SER A 133 -15.24 5.82 0.69
CA SER A 133 -16.41 4.99 0.35
C SER A 133 -16.06 3.52 0.11
N LEU A 134 -14.83 3.22 -0.28
CA LEU A 134 -14.38 1.87 -0.60
C LEU A 134 -13.75 1.12 0.58
N VAL A 135 -13.29 1.85 1.59
CA VAL A 135 -12.60 1.26 2.74
C VAL A 135 -13.56 0.40 3.56
N SER A 136 -13.15 -0.84 3.82
CA SER A 136 -13.79 -1.77 4.74
C SER A 136 -12.77 -2.22 5.77
N ARG A 137 -12.69 -1.53 6.89
CA ARG A 137 -11.72 -1.84 7.94
C ARG A 137 -12.09 -3.13 8.67
N PRO A 138 -11.08 -3.94 9.03
CA PRO A 138 -11.32 -5.07 9.91
C PRO A 138 -11.70 -4.54 11.31
N ASP A 139 -12.70 -5.16 11.92
CA ASP A 139 -13.05 -4.90 13.31
C ASP A 139 -12.07 -5.54 14.30
N VAL A 140 -12.22 -5.22 15.58
CA VAL A 140 -11.36 -5.73 16.65
C VAL A 140 -11.44 -7.26 16.77
N GLU A 141 -12.61 -7.84 16.54
CA GLU A 141 -12.83 -9.28 16.64
C GLU A 141 -12.21 -10.03 15.46
N ALA A 142 -12.37 -9.52 14.24
CA ALA A 142 -11.72 -10.07 13.05
C ALA A 142 -10.18 -10.04 13.20
N LEU A 143 -9.64 -8.95 13.74
CA LEU A 143 -8.22 -8.83 14.03
C LEU A 143 -7.76 -9.80 15.14
N ALA A 144 -8.57 -10.03 16.16
CA ALA A 144 -8.25 -10.97 17.24
C ALA A 144 -8.16 -12.43 16.77
N ARG A 145 -8.88 -12.78 15.71
CA ARG A 145 -8.82 -14.13 15.09
C ARG A 145 -7.59 -14.34 14.21
N GLN A 146 -6.85 -13.28 13.89
CA GLN A 146 -5.67 -13.38 13.05
C GLN A 146 -4.50 -14.01 13.80
N GLY A 147 -3.87 -15.02 13.19
CA GLY A 147 -2.67 -15.65 13.72
C GLY A 147 -1.45 -14.72 13.67
N LYS A 148 -0.44 -15.04 14.49
CA LYS A 148 0.89 -14.43 14.37
C LYS A 148 1.64 -15.03 13.19
N THR A 149 2.32 -14.17 12.42
CA THR A 149 3.20 -14.60 11.33
C THR A 149 4.62 -14.06 11.56
N SER A 150 5.59 -14.56 10.81
CA SER A 150 7.00 -14.15 10.91
C SER A 150 7.26 -12.69 10.47
N GLY A 151 6.21 -11.95 10.13
CA GLY A 151 6.30 -10.58 9.63
C GLY A 151 6.04 -10.49 8.13
N ILE A 152 6.01 -9.25 7.63
CA ILE A 152 5.85 -8.97 6.21
C ILE A 152 7.24 -8.69 5.63
N ALA A 153 7.76 -9.64 4.86
CA ALA A 153 9.06 -9.48 4.20
C ALA A 153 9.03 -8.33 3.17
N GLY A 154 10.16 -7.68 2.98
CA GLY A 154 10.29 -6.57 2.05
C GLY A 154 9.62 -5.27 2.50
N ARG A 155 9.18 -5.16 3.76
CA ARG A 155 8.61 -3.94 4.32
C ARG A 155 9.68 -3.09 5.00
N TYR A 156 9.78 -1.84 4.59
CA TYR A 156 10.54 -0.82 5.31
C TYR A 156 9.65 -0.15 6.36
N GLY A 157 10.08 -0.19 7.63
CA GLY A 157 9.30 0.34 8.77
C GLY A 157 9.41 1.86 8.99
N GLY A 158 10.20 2.57 8.18
CA GLY A 158 10.45 4.01 8.30
C GLY A 158 9.73 4.85 7.26
N SER A 159 10.05 6.16 7.24
CA SER A 159 9.61 7.10 6.21
C SER A 159 10.62 7.14 5.05
N ILE A 160 10.19 6.72 3.86
CA ILE A 160 11.02 6.80 2.64
C ILE A 160 11.40 8.25 2.32
N ILE A 161 10.49 9.20 2.55
CA ILE A 161 10.75 10.63 2.33
C ILE A 161 11.87 11.12 3.24
N LEU A 162 11.78 10.81 4.54
CA LEU A 162 12.84 11.20 5.49
C LEU A 162 14.16 10.50 5.17
N ALA A 163 14.12 9.21 4.84
CA ALA A 163 15.31 8.47 4.42
C ALA A 163 15.94 9.08 3.17
N SER A 164 15.14 9.46 2.17
CA SER A 164 15.63 10.12 0.96
C SER A 164 16.27 11.47 1.23
N LEU A 165 15.68 12.29 2.10
CA LEU A 165 16.24 13.58 2.51
C LEU A 165 17.57 13.44 3.26
N LEU A 166 17.68 12.43 4.14
CA LEU A 166 18.87 12.21 4.98
C LEU A 166 20.00 11.46 4.27
N LYS A 167 19.68 10.56 3.34
CA LYS A 167 20.63 9.64 2.70
C LYS A 167 20.90 9.95 1.22
N GLY A 168 20.08 10.80 0.61
CA GLY A 168 20.21 11.18 -0.80
C GLY A 168 20.31 9.97 -1.73
N LYS A 169 21.37 9.90 -2.55
CA LYS A 169 21.56 8.81 -3.54
C LYS A 169 21.72 7.41 -2.92
N ARG A 170 22.09 7.30 -1.64
CA ARG A 170 22.25 6.02 -0.92
C ARG A 170 20.96 5.55 -0.23
N VAL A 171 19.83 6.15 -0.54
CA VAL A 171 18.56 5.83 0.12
C VAL A 171 18.14 4.37 -0.10
N PHE A 172 18.37 3.82 -1.27
CA PHE A 172 17.99 2.42 -1.59
C PHE A 172 18.81 1.42 -0.77
N ASP A 173 20.12 1.55 -0.73
CA ASP A 173 21.01 0.69 0.07
C ASP A 173 20.63 0.77 1.56
N TYR A 174 20.35 1.98 2.05
CA TYR A 174 19.89 2.19 3.43
C TYR A 174 18.55 1.51 3.71
N ILE A 175 17.58 1.64 2.81
CA ILE A 175 16.25 1.03 2.95
C ILE A 175 16.39 -0.49 2.93
N GLU A 176 17.16 -1.05 1.98
CA GLU A 176 17.40 -2.49 1.87
C GLU A 176 17.99 -3.06 3.15
N SER A 177 19.00 -2.39 3.73
CA SER A 177 19.62 -2.81 5.00
C SER A 177 18.67 -2.79 6.21
N LYS A 178 17.50 -2.17 6.09
CA LYS A 178 16.48 -2.03 7.15
C LYS A 178 15.16 -2.75 6.83
N MET A 179 15.09 -3.43 5.69
CA MET A 179 13.93 -4.26 5.38
C MET A 179 13.88 -5.50 6.27
N VAL A 180 12.69 -5.92 6.60
CA VAL A 180 12.45 -7.24 7.21
C VAL A 180 12.61 -8.28 6.10
N LEU A 181 13.55 -9.19 6.27
CA LEU A 181 13.79 -10.32 5.37
C LEU A 181 12.86 -11.50 5.71
#